data_e5e550ec97a57cc037d31c06d9e58e65
#
_entry.id   e5e550ec97a57cc037d31c06d9e58e65
#
_cell.length_a   1.000
_cell.length_b   1.000
_cell.length_c   1.000
_cell.angle_alpha   90.00
_cell.angle_beta   90.00
_cell.angle_gamma   90.00
#
_symmetry.space_group_name_H-M   'P 1'
#
loop_
_entity.id
_entity.type
_entity.pdbx_description
1 polymer ?
#
loop_
_entity_poly.entity_id
_entity_poly.type
_entity_poly.pdbx_seq_one_letter_code
_entity_poly.pdbx_strand_id
1 'polypeptide(L)'
;FKVINKNEVKHINIDDYDLFIFHGLYFWSYISFAKKILSKKKSYLIKPHSSLIINAQKKSFIKKRIANLLYFKTFVKNAKAIIFTNEDEEKNSVRWNPNVLFEGNGLTSIQSSDIDIKQKQKQKQKQKQKPYKFVYLSRIDFTHKGTDILLDALDLLKEIYNIKDLHLSIYGKGSKEEENELIRRIKKLNFTNVAFYGAIYGNHKYDMFNKKDIFILTSRYEGFPMAILEALDAGLPCLVTRGVNMTSIIEKYHVGWECQTTPQSVANMILSALGVEQDVLNEMSRQARKYIIEEHNWPALAKYSESLYKQVCERKQ
;
A
#
# COMPACT_ATOMS: atom_id res chain seq x y z
N PHE A 1 -16.47 -14.81 -13.08
CA PHE A 1 -16.05 -14.73 -11.66
C PHE A 1 -17.24 -14.43 -10.78
N LYS A 2 -17.33 -15.08 -9.61
CA LYS A 2 -18.34 -14.80 -8.59
C LYS A 2 -17.65 -14.41 -7.28
N VAL A 3 -17.97 -13.24 -6.74
CA VAL A 3 -17.54 -12.82 -5.42
C VAL A 3 -18.51 -13.37 -4.39
N ILE A 4 -17.98 -14.02 -3.36
CA ILE A 4 -18.77 -14.75 -2.38
C ILE A 4 -18.44 -14.18 -1.00
N ASN A 5 -19.46 -13.74 -0.29
CA ASN A 5 -19.33 -13.26 1.09
C ASN A 5 -19.51 -14.40 2.10
N LYS A 6 -19.17 -14.12 3.38
CA LYS A 6 -19.21 -15.12 4.47
C LYS A 6 -20.56 -15.81 4.64
N ASN A 7 -21.66 -15.12 4.36
CA ASN A 7 -23.02 -15.66 4.55
C ASN A 7 -23.43 -16.62 3.42
N GLU A 8 -22.88 -16.39 2.21
CA GLU A 8 -23.17 -17.18 1.02
C GLU A 8 -22.37 -18.48 0.94
N VAL A 9 -21.24 -18.61 1.68
CA VAL A 9 -20.33 -19.77 1.65
C VAL A 9 -21.08 -21.10 1.94
N LYS A 10 -22.12 -21.08 2.76
CA LYS A 10 -22.90 -22.29 3.10
C LYS A 10 -23.76 -22.82 1.93
N HIS A 11 -24.08 -21.98 0.98
CA HIS A 11 -25.00 -22.26 -0.14
C HIS A 11 -24.27 -22.51 -1.47
N ILE A 12 -22.94 -22.54 -1.46
CA ILE A 12 -22.16 -22.73 -2.67
C ILE A 12 -22.04 -24.19 -3.00
N ASN A 13 -22.43 -24.55 -4.23
CA ASN A 13 -22.06 -25.83 -4.80
C ASN A 13 -20.60 -25.72 -5.33
N ILE A 14 -19.69 -26.49 -4.73
CA ILE A 14 -18.28 -26.48 -5.07
C ILE A 14 -18.05 -27.01 -6.49
N ASP A 15 -18.90 -27.89 -6.98
CA ASP A 15 -18.75 -28.50 -8.28
C ASP A 15 -18.94 -27.51 -9.44
N ASP A 16 -19.61 -26.36 -9.19
CA ASP A 16 -19.86 -25.31 -10.18
C ASP A 16 -18.61 -24.46 -10.50
N TYR A 17 -17.51 -24.67 -9.78
CA TYR A 17 -16.30 -23.84 -9.90
C TYR A 17 -15.05 -24.69 -10.05
N ASP A 18 -14.09 -24.21 -10.87
CA ASP A 18 -12.83 -24.88 -11.11
C ASP A 18 -11.74 -24.44 -10.13
N LEU A 19 -11.79 -23.19 -9.65
CA LEU A 19 -10.78 -22.58 -8.80
C LEU A 19 -11.42 -21.66 -7.75
N PHE A 20 -10.88 -21.67 -6.56
CA PHE A 20 -11.28 -20.80 -5.45
C PHE A 20 -10.13 -19.89 -5.04
N ILE A 21 -10.43 -18.63 -4.72
CA ILE A 21 -9.43 -17.67 -4.26
C ILE A 21 -9.86 -17.13 -2.90
N PHE A 22 -9.03 -17.34 -1.89
CA PHE A 22 -9.23 -16.79 -0.56
C PHE A 22 -8.53 -15.44 -0.43
N HIS A 23 -9.29 -14.40 -0.09
CA HIS A 23 -8.76 -13.08 0.20
C HIS A 23 -8.55 -12.88 1.70
N GLY A 24 -7.30 -12.74 2.13
CA GLY A 24 -6.89 -12.72 3.54
C GLY A 24 -6.53 -14.12 4.05
N LEU A 25 -6.04 -14.18 5.31
CA LEU A 25 -5.51 -15.43 5.85
C LEU A 25 -6.26 -15.90 7.11
N TYR A 26 -6.39 -15.07 8.13
CA TYR A 26 -6.81 -15.47 9.47
C TYR A 26 -8.33 -15.50 9.67
N PHE A 27 -9.03 -16.29 8.83
CA PHE A 27 -10.47 -16.54 8.94
C PHE A 27 -10.72 -18.04 9.18
N TRP A 28 -11.28 -18.38 10.32
CA TRP A 28 -11.56 -19.79 10.69
C TRP A 28 -12.46 -20.51 9.71
N SER A 29 -13.43 -19.80 9.13
CA SER A 29 -14.31 -20.34 8.09
C SER A 29 -13.56 -20.82 6.84
N TYR A 30 -12.38 -20.26 6.54
CA TYR A 30 -11.58 -20.67 5.40
C TYR A 30 -11.03 -22.08 5.56
N ILE A 31 -10.65 -22.48 6.78
CA ILE A 31 -10.10 -23.81 7.05
C ILE A 31 -11.11 -24.91 6.73
N SER A 32 -12.37 -24.76 7.19
CA SER A 32 -13.42 -25.74 6.93
C SER A 32 -13.82 -25.77 5.46
N PHE A 33 -13.89 -24.61 4.81
CA PHE A 33 -14.26 -24.52 3.40
C PHE A 33 -13.15 -25.07 2.49
N ALA A 34 -11.88 -24.78 2.77
CA ALA A 34 -10.75 -25.36 2.05
C ALA A 34 -10.71 -26.89 2.13
N LYS A 35 -11.03 -27.47 3.29
CA LYS A 35 -11.16 -28.94 3.42
C LYS A 35 -12.23 -29.49 2.48
N LYS A 36 -13.38 -28.82 2.34
CA LYS A 36 -14.45 -29.22 1.41
C LYS A 36 -14.01 -29.11 -0.05
N ILE A 37 -13.29 -28.04 -0.42
CA ILE A 37 -12.73 -27.85 -1.77
C ILE A 37 -11.79 -29.01 -2.11
N LEU A 38 -10.86 -29.33 -1.22
CA LEU A 38 -9.90 -30.42 -1.41
C LEU A 38 -10.57 -31.82 -1.47
N SER A 39 -11.60 -32.06 -0.67
CA SER A 39 -12.35 -33.34 -0.72
C SER A 39 -13.05 -33.57 -2.05
N LYS A 40 -13.37 -32.48 -2.79
CA LYS A 40 -13.92 -32.51 -4.15
C LYS A 40 -12.83 -32.48 -5.23
N LYS A 41 -11.55 -32.67 -4.87
CA LYS A 41 -10.40 -32.61 -5.78
C LYS A 41 -10.29 -31.29 -6.56
N LYS A 42 -10.80 -30.19 -5.99
CA LYS A 42 -10.69 -28.85 -6.53
C LYS A 42 -9.51 -28.11 -5.87
N SER A 43 -9.02 -27.07 -6.53
CA SER A 43 -7.87 -26.28 -6.08
C SER A 43 -8.27 -24.92 -5.53
N TYR A 44 -7.40 -24.34 -4.71
CA TYR A 44 -7.56 -22.97 -4.26
C TYR A 44 -6.24 -22.20 -4.23
N LEU A 45 -6.34 -20.89 -4.34
CA LEU A 45 -5.28 -19.90 -4.18
C LEU A 45 -5.54 -19.06 -2.94
N ILE A 46 -4.51 -18.42 -2.42
CA ILE A 46 -4.64 -17.46 -1.31
C ILE A 46 -3.96 -16.15 -1.71
N LYS A 47 -4.71 -15.04 -1.61
CA LYS A 47 -4.18 -13.66 -1.67
C LYS A 47 -4.14 -13.12 -0.23
N PRO A 48 -2.97 -13.14 0.45
CA PRO A 48 -2.89 -12.97 1.90
C PRO A 48 -3.08 -11.52 2.37
N HIS A 49 -3.00 -10.53 1.48
CA HIS A 49 -3.11 -9.11 1.81
C HIS A 49 -2.23 -8.74 3.02
N SER A 50 -0.92 -8.82 2.87
CA SER A 50 0.11 -8.53 3.89
C SER A 50 0.14 -9.49 5.09
N SER A 51 -0.81 -10.42 5.22
CA SER A 51 -0.90 -11.27 6.42
C SER A 51 0.29 -12.22 6.61
N LEU A 52 1.04 -12.54 5.55
CA LEU A 52 2.24 -13.36 5.58
C LEU A 52 3.53 -12.57 5.79
N ILE A 53 3.51 -11.24 5.75
CA ILE A 53 4.70 -10.41 5.99
C ILE A 53 5.27 -10.70 7.39
N ILE A 54 6.59 -10.89 7.47
CA ILE A 54 7.30 -11.27 8.71
C ILE A 54 6.96 -10.31 9.87
N ASN A 55 6.92 -9.02 9.61
CA ASN A 55 6.56 -8.04 10.63
C ASN A 55 5.08 -8.12 11.04
N ALA A 56 4.18 -8.44 10.10
CA ALA A 56 2.78 -8.67 10.42
C ALA A 56 2.59 -9.93 11.29
N GLN A 57 3.45 -10.94 11.14
CA GLN A 57 3.44 -12.15 11.96
C GLN A 57 3.81 -11.88 13.43
N LYS A 58 4.63 -10.85 13.71
CA LYS A 58 5.02 -10.47 15.08
C LYS A 58 3.85 -9.90 15.90
N LYS A 59 2.86 -9.29 15.26
CA LYS A 59 1.65 -8.77 15.94
C LYS A 59 0.82 -9.94 16.48
N SER A 60 0.50 -9.94 17.79
CA SER A 60 -0.20 -11.04 18.48
C SER A 60 0.54 -12.40 18.35
N PHE A 61 1.86 -12.37 18.47
CA PHE A 61 2.78 -13.47 18.16
C PHE A 61 2.35 -14.82 18.73
N ILE A 62 2.03 -14.91 20.03
CA ILE A 62 1.69 -16.19 20.70
C ILE A 62 0.42 -16.79 20.07
N LYS A 63 -0.65 -15.99 19.94
CA LYS A 63 -1.93 -16.44 19.34
C LYS A 63 -1.74 -16.91 17.91
N LYS A 64 -0.99 -16.14 17.10
CA LYS A 64 -0.70 -16.50 15.72
C LYS A 64 0.18 -17.75 15.62
N ARG A 65 1.21 -17.89 16.47
CA ARG A 65 2.09 -19.07 16.46
C ARG A 65 1.32 -20.36 16.69
N ILE A 66 0.41 -20.38 17.66
CA ILE A 66 -0.45 -21.54 17.94
C ILE A 66 -1.40 -21.80 16.77
N ALA A 67 -2.11 -20.77 16.29
CA ALA A 67 -3.05 -20.90 15.19
C ALA A 67 -2.36 -21.33 13.87
N ASN A 68 -1.16 -20.84 13.62
CA ASN A 68 -0.36 -21.22 12.46
C ASN A 68 0.08 -22.69 12.55
N LEU A 69 0.56 -23.12 13.70
CA LEU A 69 1.01 -24.50 13.91
C LEU A 69 -0.13 -25.50 13.69
N LEU A 70 -1.32 -25.20 14.22
CA LEU A 70 -2.45 -26.11 14.19
C LEU A 70 -3.22 -26.10 12.86
N TYR A 71 -3.32 -24.94 12.20
CA TYR A 71 -4.27 -24.78 11.08
C TYR A 71 -3.73 -24.00 9.90
N PHE A 72 -3.28 -22.75 10.08
CA PHE A 72 -3.06 -21.85 8.95
C PHE A 72 -1.84 -22.20 8.11
N LYS A 73 -0.78 -22.75 8.70
CA LYS A 73 0.38 -23.23 7.93
C LYS A 73 -0.01 -24.36 6.98
N THR A 74 -0.83 -25.32 7.45
CA THR A 74 -1.35 -26.41 6.60
C THR A 74 -2.29 -25.87 5.53
N PHE A 75 -3.16 -24.90 5.88
CA PHE A 75 -4.02 -24.23 4.91
C PHE A 75 -3.21 -23.55 3.80
N VAL A 76 -2.14 -22.82 4.14
CA VAL A 76 -1.27 -22.18 3.15
C VAL A 76 -0.49 -23.21 2.33
N LYS A 77 0.03 -24.27 2.96
CA LYS A 77 0.75 -25.35 2.26
C LYS A 77 -0.09 -26.07 1.22
N ASN A 78 -1.37 -26.29 1.49
CA ASN A 78 -2.28 -27.00 0.60
C ASN A 78 -2.88 -26.13 -0.49
N ALA A 79 -2.64 -24.81 -0.48
CA ALA A 79 -2.99 -23.96 -1.59
C ALA A 79 -2.16 -24.30 -2.83
N LYS A 80 -2.74 -24.23 -4.02
CA LYS A 80 -2.02 -24.46 -5.29
C LYS A 80 -0.93 -23.41 -5.50
N ALA A 81 -1.18 -22.16 -5.08
CA ALA A 81 -0.18 -21.09 -5.00
C ALA A 81 -0.64 -19.96 -4.05
N ILE A 82 0.29 -19.08 -3.71
CA ILE A 82 0.06 -17.84 -2.97
C ILE A 82 0.21 -16.66 -3.93
N ILE A 83 -0.75 -15.75 -3.90
CA ILE A 83 -0.77 -14.54 -4.75
C ILE A 83 -0.23 -13.37 -3.93
N PHE A 84 0.92 -12.84 -4.29
CA PHE A 84 1.46 -11.59 -3.75
C PHE A 84 1.18 -10.41 -4.69
N THR A 85 1.17 -9.21 -4.16
CA THR A 85 0.95 -8.00 -4.97
C THR A 85 2.18 -7.58 -5.76
N ASN A 86 3.36 -7.87 -5.23
CA ASN A 86 4.66 -7.61 -5.85
C ASN A 86 5.75 -8.51 -5.24
N GLU A 87 6.96 -8.47 -5.83
CA GLU A 87 8.11 -9.24 -5.37
C GLU A 87 8.61 -8.82 -3.98
N ASP A 88 8.51 -7.55 -3.62
CA ASP A 88 8.98 -7.06 -2.32
C ASP A 88 8.08 -7.58 -1.18
N GLU A 89 6.76 -7.69 -1.41
CA GLU A 89 5.85 -8.34 -0.46
C GLU A 89 6.22 -9.82 -0.29
N GLU A 90 6.52 -10.53 -1.38
CA GLU A 90 6.94 -11.93 -1.34
C GLU A 90 8.25 -12.09 -0.55
N LYS A 91 9.29 -11.35 -0.89
CA LYS A 91 10.61 -11.39 -0.24
C LYS A 91 10.53 -11.13 1.27
N ASN A 92 9.60 -10.25 1.70
CA ASN A 92 9.39 -9.90 3.10
C ASN A 92 8.37 -10.78 3.82
N SER A 93 7.87 -11.85 3.19
CA SER A 93 6.85 -12.76 3.74
C SER A 93 7.43 -14.09 4.18
N VAL A 94 6.71 -14.79 5.08
CA VAL A 94 7.04 -16.17 5.44
C VAL A 94 6.67 -17.12 4.30
N ARG A 95 7.60 -17.98 3.90
CA ARG A 95 7.42 -18.97 2.83
C ARG A 95 6.87 -20.28 3.38
N TRP A 96 5.54 -20.40 3.42
CA TRP A 96 4.88 -21.68 3.79
C TRP A 96 4.42 -22.48 2.56
N ASN A 97 4.45 -21.88 1.38
CA ASN A 97 4.17 -22.52 0.10
C ASN A 97 5.23 -22.08 -0.93
N PRO A 98 5.83 -23.00 -1.69
CA PRO A 98 6.86 -22.66 -2.70
C PRO A 98 6.27 -22.02 -3.96
N ASN A 99 4.99 -22.26 -4.26
CA ASN A 99 4.34 -21.79 -5.48
C ASN A 99 3.84 -20.35 -5.25
N VAL A 100 4.35 -19.44 -6.05
CA VAL A 100 4.05 -18.01 -5.95
C VAL A 100 3.50 -17.51 -7.27
N LEU A 101 2.53 -16.62 -7.20
CA LEU A 101 1.97 -15.86 -8.31
C LEU A 101 1.98 -14.38 -7.93
N PHE A 102 2.05 -13.51 -8.92
CA PHE A 102 2.00 -12.07 -8.70
C PHE A 102 0.75 -11.50 -9.36
N GLU A 103 -0.01 -10.73 -8.60
CA GLU A 103 -1.19 -10.03 -9.06
C GLU A 103 -1.34 -8.72 -8.30
N GLY A 104 -1.01 -7.62 -8.96
CA GLY A 104 -1.09 -6.27 -8.38
C GLY A 104 -2.52 -5.86 -8.00
N ASN A 105 -2.63 -4.72 -7.35
CA ASN A 105 -3.91 -4.07 -7.11
C ASN A 105 -4.22 -3.13 -8.28
N GLY A 106 -5.46 -3.14 -8.75
CA GLY A 106 -5.91 -2.21 -9.77
C GLY A 106 -6.43 -0.90 -9.19
N LEU A 107 -6.40 0.12 -10.00
CA LEU A 107 -7.00 1.41 -9.71
C LEU A 107 -7.91 1.83 -10.87
N THR A 108 -9.09 2.36 -10.54
CA THR A 108 -9.86 3.12 -11.52
C THR A 108 -9.28 4.51 -11.54
N SER A 109 -8.41 4.78 -12.53
CA SER A 109 -7.83 6.11 -12.69
C SER A 109 -8.96 7.12 -12.94
N ILE A 110 -8.96 8.21 -12.20
CA ILE A 110 -9.95 9.30 -12.37
C ILE A 110 -9.46 10.29 -13.43
N GLN A 111 -8.19 10.21 -13.81
CA GLN A 111 -7.60 11.08 -14.83
C GLN A 111 -7.65 10.40 -16.22
N SER A 112 -8.86 10.30 -16.78
CA SER A 112 -9.10 9.54 -18.02
C SER A 112 -8.82 10.28 -19.32
N SER A 113 -8.21 11.48 -19.32
CA SER A 113 -7.87 12.18 -20.58
C SER A 113 -6.50 12.85 -20.53
N ASP A 114 -5.71 12.64 -21.59
CA ASP A 114 -4.44 13.34 -21.86
C ASP A 114 -4.57 14.87 -21.85
N ILE A 115 -5.76 15.39 -22.09
CA ILE A 115 -6.07 16.83 -22.13
C ILE A 115 -6.04 17.42 -20.71
N ASP A 116 -6.60 16.73 -19.72
CA ASP A 116 -6.56 17.15 -18.31
C ASP A 116 -5.15 17.12 -17.74
N ILE A 117 -4.34 16.14 -18.17
CA ILE A 117 -2.93 16.01 -17.77
C ILE A 117 -2.11 17.22 -18.27
N LYS A 118 -2.26 17.58 -19.54
CA LYS A 118 -1.52 18.71 -20.15
C LYS A 118 -1.95 20.07 -19.59
N GLN A 119 -3.23 20.29 -19.32
CA GLN A 119 -3.72 21.53 -18.73
C GLN A 119 -3.29 21.69 -17.27
N LYS A 120 -3.36 20.61 -16.47
CA LYS A 120 -2.89 20.62 -15.09
C LYS A 120 -1.37 20.74 -14.97
N GLN A 121 -0.60 20.16 -15.90
CA GLN A 121 0.84 20.36 -15.96
C GLN A 121 1.21 21.82 -16.26
N LYS A 122 0.52 22.47 -17.21
CA LYS A 122 0.73 23.90 -17.51
C LYS A 122 0.36 24.80 -16.33
N GLN A 123 -0.68 24.50 -15.57
CA GLN A 123 -1.05 25.23 -14.34
C GLN A 123 -0.06 24.98 -13.21
N LYS A 124 0.40 23.74 -13.02
CA LYS A 124 1.42 23.40 -12.02
C LYS A 124 2.79 23.99 -12.35
N GLN A 125 3.19 24.05 -13.63
CA GLN A 125 4.46 24.69 -14.04
C GLN A 125 4.52 26.20 -13.77
N LYS A 126 3.38 26.89 -13.75
CA LYS A 126 3.33 28.34 -13.48
C LYS A 126 3.33 28.71 -11.99
N GLN A 127 3.14 27.76 -11.06
CA GLN A 127 2.91 28.05 -9.64
C GLN A 127 3.87 27.38 -8.64
N LYS A 128 4.86 26.61 -9.10
CA LYS A 128 5.70 25.86 -8.17
C LYS A 128 6.95 26.61 -7.76
N GLN A 129 6.82 27.34 -6.67
CA GLN A 129 7.98 27.79 -5.88
C GLN A 129 8.07 26.93 -4.61
N LYS A 130 9.31 26.57 -4.22
CA LYS A 130 9.59 25.99 -2.88
C LYS A 130 8.96 26.87 -1.79
N PRO A 131 8.46 26.32 -0.67
CA PRO A 131 8.63 24.93 -0.24
C PRO A 131 7.61 23.97 -0.83
N TYR A 132 8.02 22.70 -1.09
CA TYR A 132 7.13 21.65 -1.55
C TYR A 132 6.09 21.27 -0.51
N LYS A 133 4.88 20.90 -0.98
CA LYS A 133 3.74 20.53 -0.15
C LYS A 133 3.66 19.01 -0.03
N PHE A 134 3.98 18.49 1.12
CA PHE A 134 3.87 17.07 1.45
C PHE A 134 2.45 16.69 1.88
N VAL A 135 2.10 15.43 1.67
CA VAL A 135 0.89 14.84 2.22
C VAL A 135 1.15 13.44 2.75
N TYR A 136 0.63 13.16 3.93
CA TYR A 136 0.51 11.84 4.54
C TYR A 136 -0.97 11.44 4.55
N LEU A 137 -1.29 10.29 3.99
CA LEU A 137 -2.66 9.74 4.02
C LEU A 137 -2.60 8.27 4.39
N SER A 138 -3.03 7.95 5.61
CA SER A 138 -3.09 6.59 6.11
C SER A 138 -4.03 6.50 7.31
N ARG A 139 -4.37 5.30 7.76
CA ARG A 139 -4.90 5.13 9.10
C ARG A 139 -3.89 5.68 10.11
N ILE A 140 -4.34 6.49 11.06
CA ILE A 140 -3.49 6.94 12.16
C ILE A 140 -3.26 5.75 13.08
N ASP A 141 -2.05 5.21 13.06
CA ASP A 141 -1.66 3.98 13.76
C ASP A 141 -0.14 4.06 14.03
N PHE A 142 0.23 4.26 15.27
CA PHE A 142 1.60 4.45 15.70
C PHE A 142 2.44 3.17 15.59
N THR A 143 1.81 2.01 15.64
CA THR A 143 2.49 0.72 15.64
C THR A 143 2.67 0.10 14.26
N HIS A 144 1.74 0.32 13.35
CA HIS A 144 1.73 -0.26 12.01
C HIS A 144 2.12 0.77 10.95
N LYS A 145 1.39 1.89 10.90
CA LYS A 145 1.56 2.92 9.87
C LYS A 145 2.73 3.88 10.13
N GLY A 146 3.39 3.74 11.29
CA GLY A 146 4.58 4.50 11.59
C GLY A 146 4.35 6.00 11.73
N THR A 147 3.15 6.39 12.22
CA THR A 147 2.84 7.79 12.49
C THR A 147 3.82 8.39 13.49
N ASP A 148 4.32 7.60 14.45
CA ASP A 148 5.40 7.97 15.38
C ASP A 148 6.70 8.26 14.65
N ILE A 149 7.10 7.41 13.70
CA ILE A 149 8.34 7.58 12.91
C ILE A 149 8.31 8.92 12.16
N LEU A 150 7.15 9.25 11.55
CA LEU A 150 6.98 10.53 10.89
C LEU A 150 7.15 11.69 11.86
N LEU A 151 6.48 11.66 13.01
CA LEU A 151 6.53 12.73 14.00
C LEU A 151 7.91 12.87 14.62
N ASP A 152 8.60 11.76 14.92
CA ASP A 152 10.00 11.79 15.41
C ASP A 152 10.95 12.35 14.34
N ALA A 153 10.72 12.04 13.05
CA ALA A 153 11.48 12.63 11.96
C ALA A 153 11.26 14.16 11.86
N LEU A 154 10.05 14.64 12.11
CA LEU A 154 9.76 16.08 12.16
C LEU A 154 10.46 16.76 13.35
N ASP A 155 10.53 16.10 14.52
CA ASP A 155 11.33 16.59 15.66
C ASP A 155 12.81 16.75 15.26
N LEU A 156 13.40 15.75 14.58
CA LEU A 156 14.78 15.82 14.10
C LEU A 156 14.99 16.95 13.08
N LEU A 157 14.05 17.11 12.13
CA LEU A 157 14.13 18.19 11.14
C LEU A 157 14.17 19.56 11.80
N LYS A 158 13.40 19.75 12.85
CA LYS A 158 13.36 21.01 13.58
C LYS A 158 14.59 21.20 14.45
N GLU A 159 14.90 20.25 15.34
CA GLU A 159 15.89 20.42 16.41
C GLU A 159 17.33 20.29 15.92
N ILE A 160 17.58 19.40 14.93
CA ILE A 160 18.94 19.15 14.44
C ILE A 160 19.21 19.91 13.15
N TYR A 161 18.25 19.91 12.21
CA TYR A 161 18.47 20.50 10.89
C TYR A 161 17.94 21.93 10.76
N ASN A 162 17.34 22.47 11.85
CA ASN A 162 16.79 23.84 11.93
C ASN A 162 15.81 24.18 10.79
N ILE A 163 15.04 23.19 10.31
CA ILE A 163 13.99 23.39 9.33
C ILE A 163 12.80 24.06 10.02
N LYS A 164 12.49 25.30 9.58
CA LYS A 164 11.38 26.09 10.17
C LYS A 164 10.12 26.08 9.31
N ASP A 165 10.25 25.91 8.01
CA ASP A 165 9.15 25.91 7.06
C ASP A 165 9.04 24.54 6.36
N LEU A 166 8.05 23.76 6.79
CA LEU A 166 7.68 22.48 6.20
C LEU A 166 6.17 22.43 6.04
N HIS A 167 5.71 22.26 4.81
CA HIS A 167 4.29 22.12 4.50
C HIS A 167 3.90 20.64 4.48
N LEU A 168 3.25 20.15 5.54
CA LEU A 168 2.77 18.78 5.63
C LEU A 168 1.30 18.72 6.05
N SER A 169 0.47 18.15 5.21
CA SER A 169 -0.92 17.85 5.52
C SER A 169 -1.08 16.38 5.87
N ILE A 170 -1.61 16.10 7.05
CA ILE A 170 -1.82 14.74 7.56
C ILE A 170 -3.31 14.43 7.50
N TYR A 171 -3.68 13.35 6.82
CA TYR A 171 -5.05 12.85 6.70
C TYR A 171 -5.13 11.41 7.19
N GLY A 172 -6.25 11.05 7.80
CA GLY A 172 -6.53 9.70 8.22
C GLY A 172 -7.53 9.62 9.36
N LYS A 173 -7.81 8.39 9.77
CA LYS A 173 -8.62 8.09 10.94
C LYS A 173 -7.89 7.07 11.81
N GLY A 174 -7.90 7.27 13.11
CA GLY A 174 -7.36 6.36 14.12
C GLY A 174 -8.35 6.09 15.23
N SER A 175 -7.88 5.52 16.32
CA SER A 175 -8.60 5.59 17.59
C SER A 175 -8.57 7.03 18.11
N LYS A 176 -9.49 7.36 19.02
CA LYS A 176 -9.54 8.68 19.63
C LYS A 176 -8.24 9.04 20.35
N GLU A 177 -7.63 8.05 20.98
CA GLU A 177 -6.35 8.16 21.68
C GLU A 177 -5.22 8.48 20.72
N GLU A 178 -5.13 7.77 19.59
CA GLU A 178 -4.11 8.00 18.57
C GLU A 178 -4.27 9.36 17.88
N GLU A 179 -5.48 9.77 17.55
CA GLU A 179 -5.75 11.10 16.97
C GLU A 179 -5.40 12.22 17.96
N ASN A 180 -5.75 12.08 19.23
CA ASN A 180 -5.42 13.05 20.28
C ASN A 180 -3.90 13.15 20.49
N GLU A 181 -3.19 12.02 20.50
CA GLU A 181 -1.73 11.99 20.62
C GLU A 181 -1.06 12.65 19.39
N LEU A 182 -1.56 12.37 18.18
CA LEU A 182 -1.09 13.03 16.96
C LEU A 182 -1.23 14.56 17.07
N ILE A 183 -2.42 15.06 17.45
CA ILE A 183 -2.68 16.48 17.59
C ILE A 183 -1.77 17.11 18.66
N ARG A 184 -1.60 16.44 19.81
CA ARG A 184 -0.73 16.89 20.89
C ARG A 184 0.73 17.04 20.39
N ARG A 185 1.24 16.05 19.66
CA ARG A 185 2.60 16.05 19.12
C ARG A 185 2.79 17.11 18.05
N ILE A 186 1.83 17.30 17.14
CA ILE A 186 1.90 18.37 16.12
C ILE A 186 1.96 19.75 16.81
N LYS A 187 1.15 19.97 17.85
CA LYS A 187 1.20 21.22 18.61
C LYS A 187 2.57 21.47 19.27
N LYS A 188 3.18 20.41 19.83
CA LYS A 188 4.53 20.49 20.42
C LYS A 188 5.60 20.81 19.38
N LEU A 189 5.49 20.22 18.18
CA LEU A 189 6.41 20.50 17.06
C LEU A 189 6.41 21.97 16.64
N ASN A 190 5.27 22.65 16.78
CA ASN A 190 5.13 24.08 16.50
C ASN A 190 5.61 24.51 15.10
N PHE A 191 5.37 23.66 14.07
CA PHE A 191 5.47 24.07 12.68
C PHE A 191 4.21 24.82 12.26
N THR A 192 4.35 25.92 11.55
CA THR A 192 3.21 26.72 11.10
C THR A 192 2.33 25.97 10.07
N ASN A 193 2.96 25.17 9.22
CA ASN A 193 2.33 24.54 8.05
C ASN A 193 2.23 23.01 8.16
N VAL A 194 2.27 22.43 9.38
CA VAL A 194 2.03 21.01 9.64
C VAL A 194 0.71 20.87 10.38
N ALA A 195 -0.26 20.17 9.77
CA ALA A 195 -1.60 20.05 10.34
C ALA A 195 -2.26 18.70 10.07
N PHE A 196 -3.11 18.26 11.01
CA PHE A 196 -3.98 17.10 10.88
C PHE A 196 -5.40 17.55 10.49
N TYR A 197 -5.94 16.95 9.44
CA TYR A 197 -7.24 17.32 8.87
C TYR A 197 -8.31 16.25 9.04
N GLY A 198 -8.01 15.14 9.74
CA GLY A 198 -8.96 14.04 9.90
C GLY A 198 -9.08 13.17 8.66
N ALA A 199 -10.16 12.41 8.58
CA ALA A 199 -10.43 11.49 7.48
C ALA A 199 -10.85 12.22 6.20
N ILE A 200 -10.45 11.68 5.04
CA ILE A 200 -10.84 12.20 3.72
C ILE A 200 -11.22 11.03 2.80
N TYR A 201 -12.29 11.18 2.02
CA TYR A 201 -12.84 10.11 1.18
C TYR A 201 -13.31 10.64 -0.19
N GLY A 202 -13.52 9.71 -1.12
CA GLY A 202 -14.11 9.98 -2.43
C GLY A 202 -13.35 11.04 -3.23
N ASN A 203 -14.08 11.87 -3.96
CA ASN A 203 -13.50 12.88 -4.85
C ASN A 203 -12.65 13.93 -4.11
N HIS A 204 -12.98 14.26 -2.86
CA HIS A 204 -12.19 15.19 -2.05
C HIS A 204 -10.74 14.75 -1.86
N LYS A 205 -10.48 13.43 -1.90
CA LYS A 205 -9.13 12.88 -1.83
C LYS A 205 -8.29 13.29 -3.06
N TYR A 206 -8.87 13.23 -4.25
CA TYR A 206 -8.18 13.65 -5.47
C TYR A 206 -7.96 15.17 -5.53
N ASP A 207 -8.95 15.95 -5.11
CA ASP A 207 -8.79 17.41 -5.00
C ASP A 207 -7.66 17.78 -4.03
N MET A 208 -7.54 17.02 -2.97
CA MET A 208 -6.44 17.17 -2.02
C MET A 208 -5.10 16.81 -2.65
N PHE A 209 -4.96 15.64 -3.30
CA PHE A 209 -3.72 15.22 -3.95
C PHE A 209 -3.27 16.21 -5.04
N ASN A 210 -4.20 16.74 -5.82
CA ASN A 210 -3.90 17.72 -6.87
C ASN A 210 -3.24 19.02 -6.34
N LYS A 211 -3.37 19.31 -5.04
CA LYS A 211 -2.79 20.48 -4.37
C LYS A 211 -1.47 20.19 -3.67
N LYS A 212 -0.93 18.98 -3.83
CA LYS A 212 0.29 18.50 -3.17
C LYS A 212 1.37 18.16 -4.21
N ASP A 213 2.57 17.98 -3.72
CA ASP A 213 3.74 17.73 -4.56
C ASP A 213 4.37 16.37 -4.28
N ILE A 214 4.39 15.91 -3.04
CA ILE A 214 5.05 14.68 -2.61
C ILE A 214 4.15 13.95 -1.60
N PHE A 215 3.99 12.65 -1.79
CA PHE A 215 3.28 11.77 -0.86
C PHE A 215 4.27 11.11 0.11
N ILE A 216 3.93 11.02 1.41
CA ILE A 216 4.75 10.36 2.43
C ILE A 216 3.99 9.20 3.05
N LEU A 217 4.66 8.05 3.20
CA LEU A 217 4.15 6.92 3.97
C LEU A 217 5.29 6.21 4.72
N THR A 218 5.18 6.17 6.06
CA THR A 218 6.23 5.68 6.97
C THR A 218 5.91 4.33 7.60
N SER A 219 5.11 3.50 6.92
CA SER A 219 4.63 2.22 7.45
C SER A 219 5.77 1.25 7.77
N ARG A 220 5.59 0.48 8.85
CA ARG A 220 6.51 -0.60 9.23
C ARG A 220 6.35 -1.85 8.39
N TYR A 221 5.18 -2.07 7.84
CA TYR A 221 4.90 -3.13 6.87
C TYR A 221 3.60 -2.84 6.09
N GLU A 222 3.60 -3.16 4.82
CA GLU A 222 2.44 -3.11 3.90
C GLU A 222 2.52 -4.28 2.93
N GLY A 223 1.40 -4.64 2.31
CA GLY A 223 1.43 -5.41 1.05
C GLY A 223 1.74 -4.45 -0.09
N PHE A 224 0.69 -3.76 -0.55
CA PHE A 224 0.80 -2.63 -1.47
C PHE A 224 -0.37 -1.67 -1.19
N PRO A 225 -0.14 -0.53 -0.52
CA PRO A 225 -1.20 0.32 -0.03
C PRO A 225 -1.87 1.11 -1.15
N MET A 226 -3.22 1.08 -1.19
CA MET A 226 -4.02 1.81 -2.19
C MET A 226 -3.73 3.31 -2.20
N ALA A 227 -3.43 3.91 -1.05
CA ALA A 227 -3.10 5.34 -0.96
C ALA A 227 -1.87 5.73 -1.82
N ILE A 228 -0.93 4.80 -2.01
CA ILE A 228 0.23 5.01 -2.90
C ILE A 228 -0.21 4.98 -4.36
N LEU A 229 -1.03 4.00 -4.76
CA LEU A 229 -1.55 3.97 -6.14
C LEU A 229 -2.32 5.26 -6.46
N GLU A 230 -3.17 5.70 -5.53
CA GLU A 230 -3.95 6.94 -5.68
C GLU A 230 -3.05 8.18 -5.75
N ALA A 231 -1.98 8.23 -4.97
CA ALA A 231 -1.00 9.32 -5.00
C ALA A 231 -0.21 9.34 -6.32
N LEU A 232 0.25 8.18 -6.78
CA LEU A 232 0.96 8.03 -8.06
C LEU A 232 0.04 8.36 -9.26
N ASP A 233 -1.25 8.00 -9.22
CA ASP A 233 -2.24 8.39 -10.23
C ASP A 233 -2.42 9.90 -10.29
N ALA A 234 -2.42 10.57 -9.15
CA ALA A 234 -2.42 12.03 -9.08
C ALA A 234 -1.06 12.65 -9.50
N GLY A 235 -0.04 11.83 -9.76
CA GLY A 235 1.31 12.23 -10.14
C GLY A 235 2.14 12.76 -8.97
N LEU A 236 1.95 12.24 -7.75
CA LEU A 236 2.79 12.54 -6.61
C LEU A 236 3.89 11.49 -6.48
N PRO A 237 5.17 11.85 -6.63
CA PRO A 237 6.25 10.98 -6.21
C PRO A 237 6.11 10.60 -4.73
N CYS A 238 6.49 9.36 -4.40
CA CYS A 238 6.28 8.81 -3.08
C CYS A 238 7.59 8.74 -2.29
N LEU A 239 7.54 9.22 -1.05
CA LEU A 239 8.58 9.12 -0.06
C LEU A 239 8.15 8.04 0.94
N VAL A 240 8.83 6.87 0.91
CA VAL A 240 8.38 5.70 1.64
C VAL A 240 9.48 5.03 2.45
N THR A 241 9.09 4.35 3.50
CA THR A 241 9.97 3.45 4.23
C THR A 241 10.00 2.06 3.59
N ARG A 242 11.08 1.30 3.78
CA ARG A 242 11.23 -0.08 3.27
C ARG A 242 10.07 -1.01 3.63
N GLY A 243 9.43 -0.77 4.78
CA GLY A 243 8.25 -1.53 5.19
C GLY A 243 7.06 -1.41 4.25
N VAL A 244 7.06 -0.44 3.34
CA VAL A 244 5.99 -0.25 2.35
C VAL A 244 6.06 -1.24 1.18
N ASN A 245 7.20 -1.93 1.00
CA ASN A 245 7.42 -2.91 -0.07
C ASN A 245 7.31 -2.31 -1.50
N MET A 246 8.02 -1.21 -1.71
CA MET A 246 8.07 -0.53 -3.01
C MET A 246 9.49 -0.38 -3.58
N THR A 247 10.49 -1.03 -3.01
CA THR A 247 11.90 -0.87 -3.41
C THR A 247 12.08 -1.10 -4.91
N SER A 248 11.63 -2.24 -5.42
CA SER A 248 11.76 -2.59 -6.84
C SER A 248 11.02 -1.62 -7.77
N ILE A 249 9.89 -1.08 -7.33
CA ILE A 249 9.07 -0.13 -8.09
C ILE A 249 9.75 1.24 -8.16
N ILE A 250 10.24 1.73 -7.02
CA ILE A 250 10.93 3.03 -6.96
C ILE A 250 12.20 3.00 -7.81
N GLU A 251 13.00 1.93 -7.71
CA GLU A 251 14.22 1.76 -8.50
C GLU A 251 13.93 1.65 -10.01
N LYS A 252 12.93 0.87 -10.40
CA LYS A 252 12.60 0.64 -11.81
C LYS A 252 11.97 1.84 -12.51
N TYR A 253 11.04 2.51 -11.83
CA TYR A 253 10.20 3.55 -12.44
C TYR A 253 10.57 4.98 -12.01
N HIS A 254 11.50 5.13 -11.08
CA HIS A 254 11.94 6.44 -10.55
C HIS A 254 10.77 7.31 -10.06
N VAL A 255 9.85 6.70 -9.30
CA VAL A 255 8.61 7.35 -8.84
C VAL A 255 8.68 7.88 -7.40
N GLY A 256 9.88 8.07 -6.87
CA GLY A 256 10.06 8.59 -5.52
C GLY A 256 11.35 8.17 -4.85
N TRP A 257 11.30 8.05 -3.53
CA TRP A 257 12.45 7.74 -2.66
C TRP A 257 12.08 6.67 -1.63
N GLU A 258 13.05 5.86 -1.28
CA GLU A 258 12.93 4.88 -0.21
C GLU A 258 14.00 5.08 0.85
N CYS A 259 13.66 4.85 2.12
CA CYS A 259 14.59 4.85 3.23
C CYS A 259 14.34 3.74 4.24
N GLN A 260 15.27 3.60 5.21
CA GLN A 260 15.06 2.72 6.36
C GLN A 260 13.86 3.19 7.21
N THR A 261 13.22 2.25 7.90
CA THR A 261 12.05 2.52 8.76
C THR A 261 12.51 3.09 10.12
N THR A 262 13.22 4.21 10.07
CA THR A 262 13.72 4.93 11.24
C THR A 262 13.48 6.43 11.11
N PRO A 263 13.27 7.17 12.22
CA PRO A 263 13.07 8.61 12.19
C PRO A 263 14.20 9.36 11.48
N GLN A 264 15.46 8.99 11.76
CA GLN A 264 16.63 9.63 11.15
C GLN A 264 16.66 9.47 9.63
N SER A 265 16.37 8.26 9.12
CA SER A 265 16.35 8.01 7.67
C SER A 265 15.20 8.75 6.99
N VAL A 266 14.03 8.85 7.64
CA VAL A 266 12.88 9.61 7.13
C VAL A 266 13.21 11.11 7.12
N ALA A 267 13.82 11.66 8.16
CA ALA A 267 14.25 13.06 8.19
C ALA A 267 15.25 13.38 7.07
N ASN A 268 16.27 12.55 6.89
CA ASN A 268 17.27 12.72 5.81
C ASN A 268 16.61 12.67 4.43
N MET A 269 15.63 11.80 4.23
CA MET A 269 14.93 11.66 2.97
C MET A 269 14.01 12.87 2.69
N ILE A 270 13.35 13.42 3.71
CA ILE A 270 12.59 14.67 3.57
C ILE A 270 13.52 15.81 3.17
N LEU A 271 14.73 15.92 3.79
CA LEU A 271 15.73 16.91 3.40
C LEU A 271 16.16 16.76 1.94
N SER A 272 16.43 15.54 1.50
CA SER A 272 16.77 15.25 0.10
C SER A 272 15.64 15.68 -0.85
N ALA A 273 14.40 15.38 -0.50
CA ALA A 273 13.23 15.77 -1.29
C ALA A 273 13.01 17.28 -1.32
N LEU A 274 13.29 18.01 -0.23
CA LEU A 274 13.26 19.46 -0.19
C LEU A 274 14.31 20.10 -1.10
N GLY A 275 15.47 19.43 -1.28
CA GLY A 275 16.57 19.87 -2.13
C GLY A 275 16.39 19.60 -3.62
N VAL A 276 15.46 18.71 -4.00
CA VAL A 276 15.33 18.28 -5.40
C VAL A 276 14.93 19.45 -6.32
N GLU A 277 15.48 19.46 -7.53
CA GLU A 277 15.12 20.43 -8.54
C GLU A 277 13.73 20.17 -9.11
N GLN A 278 13.03 21.25 -9.51
CA GLN A 278 11.65 21.17 -9.99
C GLN A 278 11.50 20.26 -11.21
N ASP A 279 12.47 20.25 -12.13
CA ASP A 279 12.41 19.44 -13.35
C ASP A 279 12.53 17.95 -13.02
N VAL A 280 13.35 17.58 -12.05
CA VAL A 280 13.44 16.19 -11.53
C VAL A 280 12.12 15.77 -10.92
N LEU A 281 11.49 16.63 -10.11
CA LEU A 281 10.19 16.32 -9.50
C LEU A 281 9.08 16.21 -10.57
N ASN A 282 9.12 17.04 -11.61
CA ASN A 282 8.18 16.94 -12.73
C ASN A 282 8.35 15.64 -13.50
N GLU A 283 9.59 15.19 -13.70
CA GLU A 283 9.88 13.91 -14.33
C GLU A 283 9.34 12.75 -13.50
N MET A 284 9.65 12.69 -12.19
CA MET A 284 9.10 11.70 -11.28
C MET A 284 7.55 11.68 -11.32
N SER A 285 6.93 12.85 -11.36
CA SER A 285 5.46 12.98 -11.47
C SER A 285 4.91 12.38 -12.76
N ARG A 286 5.62 12.52 -13.88
CA ARG A 286 5.26 11.92 -15.16
C ARG A 286 5.40 10.40 -15.12
N GLN A 287 6.51 9.91 -14.58
CA GLN A 287 6.76 8.47 -14.42
C GLN A 287 5.74 7.82 -13.49
N ALA A 288 5.33 8.50 -12.42
CA ALA A 288 4.30 8.03 -11.50
C ALA A 288 2.97 7.73 -12.22
N ARG A 289 2.49 8.67 -13.04
CA ARG A 289 1.26 8.46 -13.84
C ARG A 289 1.42 7.38 -14.89
N LYS A 290 2.55 7.37 -15.61
CA LYS A 290 2.86 6.34 -16.60
C LYS A 290 2.79 4.95 -15.97
N TYR A 291 3.42 4.76 -14.82
CA TYR A 291 3.39 3.50 -14.07
C TYR A 291 1.96 3.04 -13.75
N ILE A 292 1.08 3.94 -13.29
CA ILE A 292 -0.31 3.59 -12.99
C ILE A 292 -1.08 3.20 -14.26
N ILE A 293 -0.92 3.93 -15.35
CA ILE A 293 -1.60 3.65 -16.61
C ILE A 293 -1.17 2.30 -17.20
N GLU A 294 0.12 1.99 -17.15
CA GLU A 294 0.66 0.77 -17.75
C GLU A 294 0.44 -0.47 -16.89
N GLU A 295 0.59 -0.37 -15.56
CA GLU A 295 0.69 -1.54 -14.68
C GLU A 295 -0.56 -1.74 -13.79
N HIS A 296 -1.38 -0.71 -13.58
CA HIS A 296 -2.46 -0.75 -12.57
C HIS A 296 -3.86 -0.45 -13.09
N ASN A 297 -4.06 -0.38 -14.42
CA ASN A 297 -5.42 -0.22 -14.95
C ASN A 297 -6.23 -1.54 -14.85
N TRP A 298 -7.47 -1.43 -14.42
CA TRP A 298 -8.35 -2.60 -14.23
C TRP A 298 -8.53 -3.48 -15.46
N PRO A 299 -8.76 -2.96 -16.70
CA PRO A 299 -8.90 -3.80 -17.87
C PRO A 299 -7.70 -4.70 -18.15
N ALA A 300 -6.47 -4.16 -18.05
CA ALA A 300 -5.25 -4.94 -18.25
C ALA A 300 -5.05 -5.96 -17.15
N LEU A 301 -5.24 -5.56 -15.87
CA LEU A 301 -5.13 -6.48 -14.74
C LEU A 301 -6.17 -7.60 -14.79
N ALA A 302 -7.42 -7.30 -15.13
CA ALA A 302 -8.46 -8.33 -15.25
C ALA A 302 -8.10 -9.37 -16.32
N LYS A 303 -7.61 -8.93 -17.48
CA LYS A 303 -7.14 -9.83 -18.55
C LYS A 303 -5.94 -10.66 -18.11
N TYR A 304 -4.99 -10.06 -17.41
CA TYR A 304 -3.84 -10.76 -16.85
C TYR A 304 -4.27 -11.79 -15.81
N SER A 305 -5.11 -11.43 -14.85
CA SER A 305 -5.61 -12.33 -13.81
C SER A 305 -6.41 -13.50 -14.41
N GLU A 306 -7.23 -13.24 -15.43
CA GLU A 306 -7.96 -14.30 -16.14
C GLU A 306 -6.99 -15.30 -16.78
N SER A 307 -5.98 -14.82 -17.49
CA SER A 307 -4.94 -15.67 -18.09
C SER A 307 -4.19 -16.49 -17.05
N LEU A 308 -3.79 -15.84 -15.94
CA LEU A 308 -3.09 -16.47 -14.83
C LEU A 308 -3.91 -17.61 -14.22
N TYR A 309 -5.20 -17.39 -13.97
CA TYR A 309 -6.08 -18.39 -13.34
C TYR A 309 -6.39 -19.55 -14.30
N LYS A 310 -6.55 -19.30 -15.59
CA LYS A 310 -6.68 -20.36 -16.62
C LYS A 310 -5.45 -21.26 -16.61
N GLN A 311 -4.24 -20.70 -16.65
CA GLN A 311 -3.01 -21.48 -16.56
C GLN A 311 -2.90 -22.32 -15.28
N VAL A 312 -3.38 -21.77 -14.15
CA VAL A 312 -3.42 -22.51 -12.89
C VAL A 312 -4.37 -23.69 -12.97
N CYS A 313 -5.55 -23.55 -13.62
CA CYS A 313 -6.50 -24.65 -13.82
C CYS A 313 -5.96 -25.74 -14.75
N GLU A 314 -5.26 -25.37 -15.83
CA GLU A 314 -4.72 -26.26 -16.85
C GLU A 314 -3.51 -27.08 -16.37
N ARG A 315 -2.70 -26.54 -15.46
CA ARG A 315 -1.59 -27.31 -14.86
C ARG A 315 -2.15 -28.45 -14.01
N LYS A 316 -2.34 -29.62 -14.64
CA LYS A 316 -2.65 -30.88 -13.95
C LYS A 316 -1.56 -31.16 -12.90
N GLN A 317 -1.98 -31.67 -11.75
CA GLN A 317 -1.09 -32.12 -10.68
C GLN A 317 -0.12 -33.18 -11.15
#